data_45e013e4aef09081663b5c309fdb6e54
#
_entry.id   45e013e4aef09081663b5c309fdb6e54
#
_cell.length_a   1.000
_cell.length_b   1.000
_cell.length_c   1.000
_cell.angle_alpha   90.00
_cell.angle_beta   90.00
_cell.angle_gamma   90.00
#
_symmetry.space_group_name_H-M   'P 1'
#
loop_
_entity.id
_entity.type
_entity.pdbx_description
1 polymer ?
#
loop_
_entity_poly.entity_id
_entity_poly.type
_entity_poly.pdbx_seq_one_letter_code
_entity_poly.pdbx_strand_id
1 'polypeptide(L)'
;MRPFNELSEGKDWFINWLKNHHFTDIVDTDTISRYYHWDVEATLNGERYAFELKNRTFPSYKFGDAAVNYDKYEYLLDCPHKAIFVTFWTDCFIMIDVKNCHPDEDIIRQCPHQTRFPDHQIISKKMVKWNIKDLKLLEYD
;
A
#
# COMPACT_ATOMS: atom_id res chain seq x y z
N MET A 1 -2.18 -18.83 -1.93
CA MET A 1 -1.07 -18.36 -2.80
C MET A 1 -1.49 -17.09 -3.52
N ARG A 2 -0.57 -16.13 -3.59
CA ARG A 2 -0.86 -14.87 -4.25
C ARG A 2 -1.06 -15.07 -5.77
N PRO A 3 -2.19 -14.56 -6.35
CA PRO A 3 -2.51 -14.81 -7.75
C PRO A 3 -1.82 -13.86 -8.75
N PHE A 4 -0.83 -13.10 -8.31
CA PHE A 4 -0.09 -12.17 -9.16
C PHE A 4 1.37 -12.05 -8.70
N ASN A 5 2.25 -11.58 -9.57
CA ASN A 5 3.67 -11.38 -9.27
C ASN A 5 4.07 -9.91 -9.24
N GLU A 6 3.60 -9.11 -10.19
CA GLU A 6 3.97 -7.70 -10.34
C GLU A 6 2.91 -6.77 -9.75
N LEU A 7 3.31 -5.54 -9.41
CA LEU A 7 2.39 -4.56 -8.82
C LEU A 7 1.22 -4.21 -9.75
N SER A 8 1.46 -4.12 -11.05
CA SER A 8 0.39 -3.84 -12.03
C SER A 8 -0.69 -4.92 -12.00
N GLU A 9 -0.30 -6.19 -11.93
CA GLU A 9 -1.22 -7.32 -11.78
C GLU A 9 -1.92 -7.27 -10.42
N GLY A 10 -1.21 -6.88 -9.37
CA GLY A 10 -1.76 -6.71 -8.03
C GLY A 10 -2.83 -5.63 -7.98
N LYS A 11 -2.63 -4.52 -8.68
CA LYS A 11 -3.62 -3.46 -8.79
C LYS A 11 -4.89 -3.98 -9.49
N ASP A 12 -4.75 -4.70 -10.59
CA ASP A 12 -5.90 -5.29 -11.30
C ASP A 12 -6.64 -6.29 -10.43
N TRP A 13 -5.90 -7.14 -9.71
CA TRP A 13 -6.48 -8.08 -8.76
C TRP A 13 -7.25 -7.34 -7.67
N PHE A 14 -6.66 -6.28 -7.11
CA PHE A 14 -7.28 -5.50 -6.04
C PHE A 14 -8.54 -4.77 -6.50
N ILE A 15 -8.54 -4.22 -7.70
CA ILE A 15 -9.74 -3.59 -8.29
C ILE A 15 -10.87 -4.62 -8.39
N ASN A 16 -10.58 -5.84 -8.82
CA ASN A 16 -11.58 -6.92 -8.85
C ASN A 16 -12.03 -7.30 -7.43
N TRP A 17 -11.10 -7.34 -6.47
CA TRP A 17 -11.43 -7.58 -5.08
C TRP A 17 -12.40 -6.52 -4.53
N LEU A 18 -12.15 -5.25 -4.84
CA LEU A 18 -13.03 -4.14 -4.44
C LEU A 18 -14.43 -4.32 -5.03
N LYS A 19 -14.54 -4.67 -6.31
CA LYS A 19 -15.84 -4.93 -6.96
C LYS A 19 -16.59 -6.05 -6.25
N ASN A 20 -15.90 -7.13 -5.89
CA ASN A 20 -16.49 -8.27 -5.21
C ASN A 20 -16.91 -7.95 -3.77
N HIS A 21 -16.38 -6.88 -3.19
CA HIS A 21 -16.71 -6.40 -1.84
C HIS A 21 -17.61 -5.15 -1.88
N HIS A 22 -18.36 -4.99 -2.98
CA HIS A 22 -19.41 -3.98 -3.14
C HIS A 22 -18.94 -2.53 -3.25
N PHE A 23 -17.67 -2.31 -3.53
CA PHE A 23 -17.18 -0.99 -3.90
C PHE A 23 -17.66 -0.60 -5.30
N THR A 24 -17.96 0.67 -5.48
CA THR A 24 -18.39 1.27 -6.75
C THR A 24 -17.52 2.47 -7.09
N ASP A 25 -17.71 3.03 -8.29
CA ASP A 25 -16.97 4.20 -8.77
C ASP A 25 -15.46 4.04 -8.57
N ILE A 26 -14.95 2.86 -8.96
CA ILE A 26 -13.55 2.50 -8.79
C ILE A 26 -12.73 3.17 -9.88
N VAL A 27 -11.71 3.90 -9.48
CA VAL A 27 -10.81 4.63 -10.37
C VAL A 27 -9.37 4.18 -10.14
N ASP A 28 -8.73 3.72 -11.20
CA ASP A 28 -7.29 3.61 -11.26
C ASP A 28 -6.73 5.01 -11.46
N THR A 29 -6.05 5.56 -10.47
CA THR A 29 -5.61 6.96 -10.48
C THR A 29 -4.53 7.23 -11.53
N ASP A 30 -3.84 6.23 -12.03
CA ASP A 30 -2.91 6.37 -13.16
C ASP A 30 -3.62 6.84 -14.44
N THR A 31 -4.93 6.57 -14.56
CA THR A 31 -5.73 7.08 -15.67
C THR A 31 -5.94 8.60 -15.62
N ILE A 32 -5.75 9.21 -14.44
CA ILE A 32 -5.82 10.66 -14.23
C ILE A 32 -4.43 11.27 -14.36
N SER A 33 -3.46 10.74 -13.61
CA SER A 33 -2.06 11.18 -13.62
C SER A 33 -1.18 10.12 -12.97
N ARG A 34 -0.04 9.82 -13.59
CA ARG A 34 0.97 8.93 -12.98
C ARG A 34 1.63 9.54 -11.74
N TYR A 35 1.41 10.81 -11.45
CA TYR A 35 1.91 11.51 -10.28
C TYR A 35 0.87 11.62 -9.17
N TYR A 36 -0.25 10.94 -9.29
CA TYR A 36 -1.28 10.93 -8.25
C TYR A 36 -0.71 10.35 -6.95
N HIS A 37 -1.18 10.86 -5.80
CA HIS A 37 -0.58 10.52 -4.50
C HIS A 37 -1.01 9.17 -3.93
N TRP A 38 -1.99 8.52 -4.56
CA TRP A 38 -2.43 7.16 -4.23
C TRP A 38 -2.84 6.43 -5.51
N ASP A 39 -2.98 5.12 -5.42
CA ASP A 39 -3.08 4.27 -6.61
C ASP A 39 -4.51 4.01 -7.09
N VAL A 40 -5.47 3.92 -6.17
CA VAL A 40 -6.86 3.58 -6.47
C VAL A 40 -7.78 4.41 -5.60
N GLU A 41 -8.93 4.80 -6.16
CA GLU A 41 -10.05 5.36 -5.39
C GLU A 41 -11.30 4.53 -5.61
N ALA A 42 -12.16 4.45 -4.62
CA ALA A 42 -13.43 3.74 -4.71
C ALA A 42 -14.42 4.23 -3.67
N THR A 43 -15.70 3.94 -3.88
CA THR A 43 -16.78 4.34 -2.97
C THR A 43 -17.43 3.11 -2.35
N LEU A 44 -17.67 3.15 -1.05
CA LEU A 44 -18.43 2.14 -0.32
C LEU A 44 -19.40 2.83 0.64
N ASN A 45 -20.69 2.49 0.54
CA ASN A 45 -21.73 3.05 1.43
C ASN A 45 -21.70 4.58 1.49
N GLY A 46 -21.49 5.22 0.34
CA GLY A 46 -21.46 6.68 0.25
C GLY A 46 -20.16 7.33 0.70
N GLU A 47 -19.18 6.57 1.14
CA GLU A 47 -17.87 7.09 1.55
C GLU A 47 -16.80 6.83 0.49
N ARG A 48 -15.97 7.82 0.26
CA ARG A 48 -14.85 7.71 -0.68
C ARG A 48 -13.59 7.24 0.02
N TYR A 49 -12.91 6.28 -0.59
CA TYR A 49 -11.66 5.68 -0.10
C TYR A 49 -10.54 5.95 -1.09
N ALA A 50 -9.35 6.20 -0.56
CA ALA A 50 -8.10 6.25 -1.31
C ALA A 50 -7.20 5.11 -0.84
N PHE A 51 -6.62 4.38 -1.78
CA PHE A 51 -5.78 3.22 -1.50
C PHE A 51 -4.38 3.43 -2.07
N GLU A 52 -3.38 3.31 -1.21
CA GLU A 52 -1.96 3.21 -1.62
C GLU A 52 -1.57 1.75 -1.58
N LEU A 53 -1.04 1.22 -2.68
CA LEU A 53 -0.71 -0.20 -2.82
C LEU A 53 0.81 -0.40 -2.79
N LYS A 54 1.25 -1.41 -2.07
CA LYS A 54 2.65 -1.81 -2.04
C LYS A 54 2.78 -3.31 -2.24
N ASN A 55 3.54 -3.70 -3.25
CA ASN A 55 3.83 -5.09 -3.54
C ASN A 55 5.17 -5.48 -2.93
N ARG A 56 5.19 -6.55 -2.13
CA ARG A 56 6.41 -7.12 -1.57
C ARG A 56 6.66 -8.48 -2.22
N THR A 57 7.94 -8.82 -2.37
CA THR A 57 8.36 -10.08 -3.00
C THR A 57 8.74 -11.15 -1.97
N PHE A 58 8.33 -10.95 -0.72
CA PHE A 58 8.65 -11.83 0.40
C PHE A 58 7.40 -12.04 1.27
N PRO A 59 7.41 -13.08 2.14
CA PRO A 59 6.25 -13.34 3.01
C PRO A 59 6.14 -12.33 4.16
N SER A 60 4.94 -12.21 4.71
CA SER A 60 4.61 -11.25 5.78
C SER A 60 5.50 -11.39 7.02
N TYR A 61 5.93 -12.61 7.34
CA TYR A 61 6.72 -12.89 8.53
C TYR A 61 8.21 -12.57 8.39
N LYS A 62 8.67 -12.19 7.20
CA LYS A 62 10.11 -11.90 7.00
C LYS A 62 10.59 -10.74 7.88
N PHE A 63 9.84 -9.66 7.95
CA PHE A 63 10.17 -8.50 8.80
C PHE A 63 9.13 -8.26 9.89
N GLY A 64 7.97 -8.89 9.81
CA GLY A 64 6.90 -8.72 10.79
C GLY A 64 6.25 -7.34 10.81
N ASP A 65 6.43 -6.54 9.76
CA ASP A 65 5.87 -5.20 9.68
C ASP A 65 5.35 -4.88 8.28
N ALA A 66 4.45 -3.90 8.22
CA ALA A 66 4.08 -3.18 7.00
C ALA A 66 4.69 -1.78 7.07
N ALA A 67 5.44 -1.39 6.06
CA ALA A 67 6.17 -0.13 6.07
C ALA A 67 5.90 0.66 4.79
N VAL A 68 5.77 1.98 4.93
CA VAL A 68 5.56 2.90 3.81
C VAL A 68 6.47 4.11 3.97
N ASN A 69 6.87 4.69 2.84
CA ASN A 69 7.63 5.94 2.84
C ASN A 69 6.87 7.03 3.59
N TYR A 70 7.59 7.81 4.38
CA TYR A 70 7.01 8.89 5.20
C TYR A 70 6.23 9.89 4.35
N ASP A 71 6.72 10.26 3.17
CA ASP A 71 6.04 11.20 2.27
C ASP A 71 4.66 10.67 1.86
N LYS A 72 4.58 9.39 1.49
CA LYS A 72 3.30 8.77 1.13
C LYS A 72 2.36 8.70 2.31
N TYR A 73 2.88 8.41 3.49
CA TYR A 73 2.10 8.42 4.72
C TYR A 73 1.49 9.80 4.98
N GLU A 74 2.27 10.88 4.82
CA GLU A 74 1.75 12.24 4.98
C GLU A 74 0.65 12.57 3.96
N TYR A 75 0.81 12.18 2.70
CA TYR A 75 -0.23 12.37 1.69
C TYR A 75 -1.52 11.63 2.06
N LEU A 76 -1.41 10.44 2.61
CA LEU A 76 -2.58 9.67 3.06
C LEU A 76 -3.26 10.33 4.25
N LEU A 77 -2.50 10.86 5.21
CA LEU A 77 -3.05 11.59 6.35
C LEU A 77 -3.82 12.85 5.92
N ASP A 78 -3.30 13.57 4.93
CA ASP A 78 -3.91 14.81 4.42
C ASP A 78 -5.01 14.55 3.39
N CYS A 79 -5.19 13.32 2.96
CA CYS A 79 -6.21 12.93 1.99
C CYS A 79 -7.61 13.28 2.49
N PRO A 80 -8.50 13.88 1.65
CA PRO A 80 -9.86 14.20 2.05
C PRO A 80 -10.77 12.97 2.17
N HIS A 81 -10.30 11.81 1.77
CA HIS A 81 -11.02 10.53 1.79
C HIS A 81 -10.56 9.66 2.94
N LYS A 82 -11.24 8.53 3.16
CA LYS A 82 -10.69 7.47 3.99
C LYS A 82 -9.43 6.94 3.30
N ALA A 83 -8.32 6.87 4.04
CA ALA A 83 -7.02 6.53 3.48
C ALA A 83 -6.58 5.15 3.97
N ILE A 84 -6.38 4.24 3.01
CA ILE A 84 -6.03 2.86 3.29
C ILE A 84 -4.68 2.55 2.65
N PHE A 85 -3.75 2.07 3.47
CA PHE A 85 -2.49 1.51 2.98
C PHE A 85 -2.63 0.00 2.85
N VAL A 86 -2.34 -0.52 1.67
CA VAL A 86 -2.46 -1.95 1.35
C VAL A 86 -1.08 -2.50 1.04
N THR A 87 -0.69 -3.55 1.73
CA THR A 87 0.54 -4.29 1.43
C THR A 87 0.20 -5.69 0.99
N PHE A 88 0.73 -6.08 -0.17
CA PHE A 88 0.63 -7.45 -0.69
C PHE A 88 1.94 -8.18 -0.44
N TRP A 89 1.92 -9.17 0.44
CA TRP A 89 3.02 -10.13 0.61
C TRP A 89 2.75 -11.39 -0.21
N THR A 90 3.70 -12.29 -0.26
CA THR A 90 3.54 -13.54 -1.02
C THR A 90 2.52 -14.50 -0.41
N ASP A 91 2.28 -14.41 0.90
CA ASP A 91 1.39 -15.29 1.66
C ASP A 91 0.02 -14.68 1.97
N CYS A 92 -0.06 -13.37 2.11
CA CYS A 92 -1.29 -12.68 2.52
C CYS A 92 -1.20 -11.19 2.19
N PHE A 93 -2.27 -10.44 2.46
CA PHE A 93 -2.24 -8.99 2.35
C PHE A 93 -2.90 -8.34 3.56
N ILE A 94 -2.73 -7.04 3.71
CA ILE A 94 -3.28 -6.27 4.81
C ILE A 94 -3.82 -4.94 4.30
N MET A 95 -4.85 -4.44 4.95
CA MET A 95 -5.42 -3.12 4.71
C MET A 95 -5.40 -2.34 6.02
N ILE A 96 -4.69 -1.22 6.02
CA ILE A 96 -4.53 -0.39 7.22
C ILE A 96 -5.25 0.94 7.02
N ASP A 97 -6.19 1.23 7.90
CA ASP A 97 -6.84 2.56 7.98
C ASP A 97 -5.86 3.53 8.64
N VAL A 98 -5.15 4.28 7.80
CA VAL A 98 -3.99 5.09 8.21
C VAL A 98 -4.36 6.18 9.23
N LYS A 99 -5.56 6.77 9.10
CA LYS A 99 -5.99 7.86 9.99
C LYS A 99 -6.45 7.36 11.36
N ASN A 100 -6.84 6.09 11.46
CA ASN A 100 -7.36 5.50 12.69
C ASN A 100 -6.43 4.45 13.29
N CYS A 101 -5.32 4.12 12.63
CA CYS A 101 -4.33 3.17 13.10
C CYS A 101 -2.94 3.82 13.02
N HIS A 102 -2.45 4.33 14.15
CA HIS A 102 -1.14 4.97 14.19
C HIS A 102 -0.02 3.97 13.96
N PRO A 103 1.02 4.34 13.21
CA PRO A 103 2.21 3.50 13.08
C PRO A 103 2.86 3.25 14.45
N ASP A 104 3.49 2.09 14.59
CA ASP A 104 4.18 1.73 15.83
C ASP A 104 5.48 2.50 15.99
N GLU A 105 6.19 2.75 14.90
CA GLU A 105 7.42 3.53 14.96
C GLU A 105 7.82 4.12 13.61
N ASP A 106 8.67 5.14 13.65
CA ASP A 106 9.40 5.66 12.52
C ASP A 106 10.70 4.89 12.39
N ILE A 107 11.08 4.56 11.17
CA ILE A 107 12.33 3.87 10.88
C ILE A 107 13.04 4.54 9.71
N ILE A 108 14.37 4.35 9.68
CA ILE A 108 15.17 4.73 8.52
C ILE A 108 15.69 3.45 7.91
N ARG A 109 15.34 3.20 6.64
CA ARG A 109 15.84 2.07 5.88
C ARG A 109 16.84 2.53 4.83
N GLN A 110 17.93 1.80 4.72
CA GLN A 110 18.86 1.98 3.64
C GLN A 110 18.39 1.15 2.45
N CYS A 111 18.20 1.82 1.33
CA CYS A 111 17.74 1.18 0.11
C CYS A 111 18.69 1.50 -1.02
N PRO A 112 18.98 0.55 -1.94
CA PRO A 112 19.71 0.88 -3.15
C PRO A 112 18.89 1.88 -3.98
N HIS A 113 19.56 2.90 -4.48
CA HIS A 113 18.93 3.88 -5.37
C HIS A 113 18.74 3.26 -6.74
N GLN A 114 17.51 3.02 -7.14
CA GLN A 114 17.26 2.05 -8.21
C GLN A 114 17.43 2.55 -9.63
N THR A 115 17.34 3.82 -9.96
CA THR A 115 17.08 4.07 -11.37
C THR A 115 17.64 5.34 -11.97
N ARG A 116 18.11 6.29 -11.20
CA ARG A 116 18.52 7.59 -11.77
C ARG A 116 20.01 7.85 -11.71
N PHE A 117 20.74 7.04 -10.95
CA PHE A 117 22.17 7.22 -10.76
C PHE A 117 22.88 5.90 -11.04
N PRO A 118 23.83 5.89 -11.99
CA PRO A 118 24.50 4.66 -12.42
C PRO A 118 25.44 4.04 -11.38
N ASP A 119 25.69 4.70 -10.27
CA ASP A 119 26.60 4.25 -9.22
C ASP A 119 25.93 3.49 -8.08
N HIS A 120 24.65 3.15 -8.20
CA HIS A 120 23.90 2.33 -7.23
C HIS A 120 24.06 2.79 -5.77
N GLN A 121 24.03 4.09 -5.54
CA GLN A 121 24.18 4.62 -4.20
C GLN A 121 23.09 4.10 -3.26
N ILE A 122 23.51 3.75 -2.05
CA ILE A 122 22.57 3.43 -0.97
C ILE A 122 22.05 4.76 -0.41
N ILE A 123 20.73 4.91 -0.38
CA ILE A 123 20.09 6.08 0.22
C ILE A 123 19.29 5.67 1.46
N SER A 124 19.26 6.58 2.43
CA SER A 124 18.41 6.42 3.62
C SER A 124 17.02 6.97 3.33
N LYS A 125 15.99 6.17 3.58
CA LYS A 125 14.59 6.61 3.45
C LYS A 125 13.92 6.57 4.81
N LYS A 126 13.31 7.69 5.18
CA LYS A 126 12.44 7.72 6.36
C LYS A 126 11.13 7.00 6.02
N MET A 127 10.75 6.07 6.86
CA MET A 127 9.54 5.27 6.72
C MET A 127 8.79 5.21 8.04
N VAL A 128 7.51 4.93 7.98
CA VAL A 128 6.72 4.53 9.14
C VAL A 128 6.37 3.06 9.01
N LYS A 129 6.21 2.37 10.13
CA LYS A 129 5.84 0.96 10.12
C LYS A 129 4.77 0.63 11.14
N TRP A 130 3.99 -0.39 10.80
CA TRP A 130 3.02 -1.04 11.68
C TRP A 130 3.50 -2.46 11.92
N ASN A 131 3.64 -2.87 13.17
CA ASN A 131 3.87 -4.27 13.51
C ASN A 131 2.58 -5.05 13.22
N ILE A 132 2.69 -6.14 12.49
CA ILE A 132 1.50 -6.85 11.98
C ILE A 132 0.92 -7.87 12.94
N LYS A 133 1.61 -8.19 14.04
CA LYS A 133 1.16 -9.22 14.97
C LYS A 133 -0.23 -8.99 15.57
N ASP A 134 -0.63 -7.73 15.70
CA ASP A 134 -1.93 -7.35 16.28
C ASP A 134 -2.93 -6.90 15.21
N LEU A 135 -2.59 -7.04 13.94
CA LEU A 135 -3.40 -6.61 12.82
C LEU A 135 -3.99 -7.82 12.08
N LYS A 136 -5.14 -7.61 11.45
CA LYS A 136 -5.80 -8.66 10.69
C LYS A 136 -5.15 -8.86 9.34
N LEU A 137 -4.58 -10.04 9.11
CA LEU A 137 -4.07 -10.45 7.82
C LEU A 137 -5.21 -11.07 6.99
N LEU A 138 -5.20 -10.77 5.69
CA LEU A 138 -6.22 -11.25 4.76
C LEU A 138 -5.61 -12.25 3.79
N GLU A 139 -6.36 -13.28 3.45
CA GLU A 139 -5.93 -14.31 2.51
C GLU A 139 -6.30 -13.94 1.08
N TYR A 140 -5.47 -14.35 0.14
CA TYR A 140 -5.81 -14.30 -1.29
C TYR A 140 -6.77 -15.45 -1.63
N ASP A 141 -7.83 -15.14 -2.31
CA ASP A 141 -8.82 -16.12 -2.74
C ASP A 141 -9.30 -15.88 -4.18
#